data_2aa162fbf546b3adb3b67916ba73908f
#
_entry.id   2aa162fbf546b3adb3b67916ba73908f
#
_cell.length_a   1.000
_cell.length_b   1.000
_cell.length_c   1.000
_cell.angle_alpha   90.00
_cell.angle_beta   90.00
_cell.angle_gamma   90.00
#
_symmetry.space_group_name_H-M   'P 1'
#
loop_
_entity.id
_entity.type
_entity.pdbx_description
1 polymer ?
#
loop_
_entity_poly.entity_id
_entity_poly.type
_entity_poly.pdbx_seq_one_letter_code
_entity_poly.pdbx_strand_id
1 'polypeptide(L)'
;MQLRTLELFCSVAEFRSFSRAAMEFDITQSAVSQAMHQLEESIGARLLDRSRRPLELTAAGEVYLVGVQKLLRGYQRLEDNVRSLGGHVSGRLTIGAIYSIGSTYMPAAREEFRIRQPDVQVRFEYGSSESVAEMVESGEIDFGLVSYPQSTRRLQCIPWLQEPVRVICSSGHRFARTGEIDLKTLDNCELVGFESSLRVRRKIDGFLAQHNVNVDVTMEFDNIDSIIRCVQANSGVTILPEAAVRKECADGSLRVVACKQMRLTRPLGIVVRKNGKLTAAAEEFTSLLLGRSIDSVLAAKTARKPPGVASGSQASIPEASVVQGGSHASEPPKLARASVVA
;
A
#
# COMPACT_ATOMS: atom_id res chain seq x y z
N MET A 1 -23.57 28.00 -3.37
CA MET A 1 -23.48 26.68 -2.77
C MET A 1 -22.42 26.74 -1.67
N GLN A 2 -22.77 26.40 -0.43
CA GLN A 2 -21.84 26.48 0.72
C GLN A 2 -21.16 25.11 0.91
N LEU A 3 -19.89 25.11 1.31
CA LEU A 3 -19.13 23.88 1.60
C LEU A 3 -19.86 22.97 2.60
N ARG A 4 -20.44 23.59 3.65
CA ARG A 4 -21.22 22.89 4.68
C ARG A 4 -22.41 22.08 4.10
N THR A 5 -23.03 22.55 3.01
CA THR A 5 -24.10 21.79 2.33
C THR A 5 -23.57 20.53 1.64
N LEU A 6 -22.34 20.60 1.11
CA LEU A 6 -21.67 19.44 0.49
C LEU A 6 -21.26 18.39 1.54
N GLU A 7 -20.74 18.85 2.67
CA GLU A 7 -20.41 17.97 3.81
C GLU A 7 -21.68 17.28 4.33
N LEU A 8 -22.76 18.05 4.49
CA LEU A 8 -24.04 17.51 4.93
C LEU A 8 -24.60 16.48 3.95
N PHE A 9 -24.46 16.70 2.64
CA PHE A 9 -24.84 15.69 1.63
C PHE A 9 -24.03 14.41 1.76
N CYS A 10 -22.72 14.48 1.98
CA CYS A 10 -21.86 13.32 2.22
C CYS A 10 -22.30 12.54 3.48
N SER A 11 -22.62 13.24 4.56
CA SER A 11 -23.11 12.63 5.81
C SER A 11 -24.47 11.94 5.61
N VAL A 12 -25.40 12.56 4.88
CA VAL A 12 -26.70 11.95 4.53
C VAL A 12 -26.49 10.69 3.70
N ALA A 13 -25.57 10.70 2.74
CA ALA A 13 -25.27 9.56 1.90
C ALA A 13 -24.63 8.40 2.70
N GLU A 14 -23.71 8.71 3.62
CA GLU A 14 -23.02 7.75 4.48
C GLU A 14 -23.97 7.08 5.46
N PHE A 15 -24.73 7.85 6.20
CA PHE A 15 -25.67 7.33 7.18
C PHE A 15 -26.96 6.79 6.58
N ARG A 16 -27.25 7.10 5.33
CA ARG A 16 -28.54 6.80 4.69
C ARG A 16 -29.74 7.24 5.54
N SER A 17 -29.57 8.38 6.24
CA SER A 17 -30.51 8.88 7.23
C SER A 17 -30.36 10.38 7.45
N PHE A 18 -31.45 11.12 7.23
CA PHE A 18 -31.51 12.54 7.56
C PHE A 18 -31.36 12.83 9.05
N SER A 19 -31.95 11.97 9.90
CA SER A 19 -31.90 12.18 11.35
C SER A 19 -30.49 11.99 11.91
N ARG A 20 -29.72 10.97 11.42
CA ARG A 20 -28.33 10.77 11.84
C ARG A 20 -27.42 11.90 11.39
N ALA A 21 -27.57 12.34 10.13
CA ALA A 21 -26.83 13.51 9.63
C ALA A 21 -27.18 14.80 10.41
N ALA A 22 -28.44 14.97 10.80
CA ALA A 22 -28.87 16.09 11.63
C ALA A 22 -28.18 16.11 13.00
N MET A 23 -28.04 14.94 13.63
CA MET A 23 -27.32 14.80 14.92
C MET A 23 -25.82 15.14 14.76
N GLU A 24 -25.17 14.67 13.70
CA GLU A 24 -23.75 14.95 13.45
C GLU A 24 -23.46 16.44 13.27
N PHE A 25 -24.38 17.17 12.61
CA PHE A 25 -24.21 18.60 12.31
C PHE A 25 -24.86 19.53 13.36
N ASP A 26 -25.44 18.97 14.42
CA ASP A 26 -26.16 19.69 15.47
C ASP A 26 -27.25 20.64 14.90
N ILE A 27 -28.06 20.09 13.99
CA ILE A 27 -29.20 20.79 13.37
C ILE A 27 -30.45 19.91 13.37
N THR A 28 -31.60 20.50 13.00
CA THR A 28 -32.84 19.72 12.89
C THR A 28 -32.91 18.88 11.63
N GLN A 29 -33.61 17.77 11.70
CA GLN A 29 -33.83 16.89 10.51
C GLN A 29 -34.55 17.63 9.39
N SER A 30 -35.46 18.57 9.72
CA SER A 30 -36.14 19.43 8.76
C SER A 30 -35.16 20.35 8.02
N ALA A 31 -34.16 20.92 8.72
CA ALA A 31 -33.13 21.75 8.12
C ALA A 31 -32.26 20.94 7.14
N VAL A 32 -31.88 19.70 7.51
CA VAL A 32 -31.16 18.77 6.59
C VAL A 32 -32.00 18.49 5.35
N SER A 33 -33.29 18.14 5.53
CA SER A 33 -34.18 17.85 4.40
C SER A 33 -34.34 19.04 3.45
N GLN A 34 -34.46 20.25 4.01
CA GLN A 34 -34.55 21.50 3.24
C GLN A 34 -33.25 21.81 2.49
N ALA A 35 -32.09 21.65 3.15
CA ALA A 35 -30.79 21.85 2.53
C ALA A 35 -30.56 20.86 1.34
N MET A 36 -30.96 19.60 1.50
CA MET A 36 -30.87 18.62 0.41
C MET A 36 -31.83 18.94 -0.74
N HIS A 37 -33.04 19.43 -0.45
CA HIS A 37 -33.97 19.85 -1.49
C HIS A 37 -33.42 21.04 -2.29
N GLN A 38 -32.91 22.07 -1.62
CA GLN A 38 -32.28 23.22 -2.29
C GLN A 38 -31.04 22.81 -3.10
N LEU A 39 -30.25 21.85 -2.64
CA LEU A 39 -29.12 21.30 -3.39
C LEU A 39 -29.60 20.61 -4.66
N GLU A 40 -30.60 19.74 -4.58
CA GLU A 40 -31.20 19.03 -5.73
C GLU A 40 -31.80 20.02 -6.75
N GLU A 41 -32.49 21.06 -6.28
CA GLU A 41 -33.02 22.14 -7.13
C GLU A 41 -31.90 22.91 -7.85
N SER A 42 -30.82 23.25 -7.13
CA SER A 42 -29.68 23.98 -7.71
C SER A 42 -28.95 23.20 -8.81
N ILE A 43 -28.96 21.85 -8.71
CA ILE A 43 -28.33 20.95 -9.68
C ILE A 43 -29.32 20.58 -10.80
N GLY A 44 -30.62 20.68 -10.55
CA GLY A 44 -31.66 20.24 -11.49
C GLY A 44 -31.85 18.73 -11.54
N ALA A 45 -31.37 17.99 -10.53
CA ALA A 45 -31.48 16.53 -10.49
C ALA A 45 -31.73 16.04 -9.06
N ARG A 46 -32.51 14.96 -8.92
CA ARG A 46 -32.67 14.27 -7.64
C ARG A 46 -31.43 13.44 -7.37
N LEU A 47 -30.84 13.63 -6.19
CA LEU A 47 -29.65 12.91 -5.72
C LEU A 47 -30.03 11.79 -4.76
N LEU A 48 -31.16 11.91 -4.07
CA LEU A 48 -31.62 11.02 -3.00
C LEU A 48 -32.96 10.38 -3.38
N ASP A 49 -33.04 9.05 -3.29
CA ASP A 49 -34.29 8.30 -3.38
C ASP A 49 -34.93 8.19 -1.99
N ARG A 50 -35.92 9.05 -1.74
CA ARG A 50 -36.64 9.13 -0.47
C ARG A 50 -37.74 8.09 -0.33
N SER A 51 -38.05 7.33 -1.43
CA SER A 51 -39.06 6.27 -1.41
C SER A 51 -38.55 5.00 -0.75
N ARG A 52 -37.24 4.82 -0.66
CA ARG A 52 -36.59 3.64 -0.07
C ARG A 52 -36.28 3.84 1.43
N ARG A 53 -36.30 2.73 2.14
CA ARG A 53 -35.86 2.66 3.55
C ARG A 53 -34.94 1.47 3.74
N PRO A 54 -33.66 1.69 4.08
CA PRO A 54 -33.00 2.99 4.30
C PRO A 54 -32.94 3.86 3.04
N LEU A 55 -32.73 5.17 3.21
CA LEU A 55 -32.52 6.16 2.15
C LEU A 55 -31.40 5.70 1.22
N GLU A 56 -31.59 5.83 -0.09
CA GLU A 56 -30.57 5.47 -1.08
C GLU A 56 -30.20 6.65 -1.96
N LEU A 57 -29.03 6.56 -2.61
CA LEU A 57 -28.63 7.49 -3.64
C LEU A 57 -29.29 7.10 -4.97
N THR A 58 -29.61 8.10 -5.78
CA THR A 58 -29.91 7.89 -7.20
C THR A 58 -28.59 7.70 -7.99
N ALA A 59 -28.65 7.27 -9.24
CA ALA A 59 -27.47 7.23 -10.11
C ALA A 59 -26.78 8.61 -10.23
N ALA A 60 -27.57 9.71 -10.27
CA ALA A 60 -27.04 11.06 -10.22
C ALA A 60 -26.39 11.38 -8.86
N GLY A 61 -26.97 10.88 -7.76
CA GLY A 61 -26.45 11.00 -6.41
C GLY A 61 -25.10 10.31 -6.24
N GLU A 62 -24.92 9.12 -6.80
CA GLU A 62 -23.63 8.40 -6.74
C GLU A 62 -22.53 9.17 -7.48
N VAL A 63 -22.80 9.63 -8.70
CA VAL A 63 -21.85 10.45 -9.48
C VAL A 63 -21.51 11.74 -8.73
N TYR A 64 -22.53 12.39 -8.15
CA TYR A 64 -22.34 13.62 -7.41
C TYR A 64 -21.54 13.42 -6.12
N LEU A 65 -21.80 12.32 -5.38
CA LEU A 65 -21.07 11.98 -4.15
C LEU A 65 -19.56 11.84 -4.41
N VAL A 66 -19.17 11.10 -5.44
CA VAL A 66 -17.76 10.93 -5.82
C VAL A 66 -17.11 12.29 -6.13
N GLY A 67 -17.81 13.15 -6.88
CA GLY A 67 -17.32 14.49 -7.22
C GLY A 67 -17.17 15.39 -6.00
N VAL A 68 -18.18 15.43 -5.13
CA VAL A 68 -18.19 16.23 -3.90
C VAL A 68 -17.10 15.78 -2.93
N GLN A 69 -16.96 14.49 -2.69
CA GLN A 69 -15.90 13.96 -1.83
C GLN A 69 -14.51 14.38 -2.33
N LYS A 70 -14.29 14.34 -3.63
CA LYS A 70 -13.03 14.81 -4.24
C LYS A 70 -12.79 16.29 -4.02
N LEU A 71 -13.84 17.11 -4.18
CA LEU A 71 -13.79 18.55 -3.97
C LEU A 71 -13.49 18.91 -2.51
N LEU A 72 -14.19 18.28 -1.55
CA LEU A 72 -13.98 18.49 -0.12
C LEU A 72 -12.56 18.12 0.31
N ARG A 73 -12.05 16.98 -0.17
CA ARG A 73 -10.65 16.58 0.06
C ARG A 73 -9.65 17.58 -0.53
N GLY A 74 -9.94 18.09 -1.74
CA GLY A 74 -9.11 19.12 -2.36
C GLY A 74 -9.07 20.42 -1.56
N TYR A 75 -10.22 20.83 -1.04
CA TYR A 75 -10.34 22.02 -0.18
C TYR A 75 -9.57 21.83 1.13
N GLN A 76 -9.74 20.68 1.80
CA GLN A 76 -9.02 20.38 3.04
C GLN A 76 -7.49 20.41 2.84
N ARG A 77 -6.99 19.82 1.74
CA ARG A 77 -5.57 19.90 1.40
C ARG A 77 -5.08 21.31 1.17
N LEU A 78 -5.91 22.17 0.56
CA LEU A 78 -5.55 23.57 0.37
C LEU A 78 -5.39 24.28 1.72
N GLU A 79 -6.32 24.08 2.65
CA GLU A 79 -6.22 24.63 4.01
C GLU A 79 -4.98 24.11 4.75
N ASP A 80 -4.72 22.80 4.70
CA ASP A 80 -3.55 22.18 5.34
C ASP A 80 -2.24 22.72 4.75
N ASN A 81 -2.17 22.91 3.42
CA ASN A 81 -1.01 23.53 2.77
C ASN A 81 -0.79 24.99 3.20
N VAL A 82 -1.86 25.77 3.32
CA VAL A 82 -1.76 27.16 3.78
C VAL A 82 -1.30 27.21 5.24
N ARG A 83 -1.83 26.36 6.11
CA ARG A 83 -1.41 26.27 7.52
C ARG A 83 0.07 25.88 7.64
N SER A 84 0.54 24.96 6.78
CA SER A 84 1.94 24.49 6.80
C SER A 84 2.95 25.57 6.39
N LEU A 85 2.55 26.64 5.70
CA LEU A 85 3.44 27.76 5.38
C LEU A 85 3.98 28.47 6.64
N GLY A 86 3.27 28.33 7.78
CA GLY A 86 3.74 28.80 9.07
C GLY A 86 4.81 27.93 9.76
N GLY A 87 5.30 26.89 9.09
CA GLY A 87 6.33 25.97 9.62
C GLY A 87 5.79 24.89 10.56
N HIS A 88 4.48 24.83 10.75
CA HIS A 88 3.82 23.83 11.60
C HIS A 88 3.07 22.82 10.74
N VAL A 89 3.48 21.54 10.83
CA VAL A 89 2.84 20.46 10.08
C VAL A 89 1.65 19.94 10.87
N SER A 90 0.45 20.13 10.34
CA SER A 90 -0.80 19.72 10.98
C SER A 90 -1.83 19.26 9.94
N GLY A 91 -2.95 18.71 10.39
CA GLY A 91 -4.06 18.32 9.53
C GLY A 91 -4.19 16.80 9.39
N ARG A 92 -4.73 16.34 8.25
CA ARG A 92 -5.02 14.93 7.99
C ARG A 92 -4.09 14.38 6.91
N LEU A 93 -3.55 13.20 7.16
CA LEU A 93 -2.77 12.42 6.22
C LEU A 93 -3.45 11.07 5.98
N THR A 94 -3.86 10.79 4.74
CA THR A 94 -4.47 9.50 4.37
C THR A 94 -3.51 8.71 3.48
N ILE A 95 -3.11 7.53 3.94
CA ILE A 95 -2.13 6.66 3.30
C ILE A 95 -2.82 5.38 2.85
N GLY A 96 -2.72 5.04 1.56
CA GLY A 96 -3.12 3.72 1.09
C GLY A 96 -2.00 2.71 1.22
N ALA A 97 -2.30 1.50 1.61
CA ALA A 97 -1.31 0.44 1.69
C ALA A 97 -1.91 -0.92 1.35
N ILE A 98 -1.11 -1.81 0.76
CA ILE A 98 -1.49 -3.21 0.72
C ILE A 98 -1.39 -3.80 2.13
N TYR A 99 -2.25 -4.76 2.45
CA TYR A 99 -2.36 -5.33 3.81
C TYR A 99 -1.01 -5.75 4.40
N SER A 100 -0.16 -6.43 3.63
CA SER A 100 1.14 -6.90 4.10
C SER A 100 2.13 -5.79 4.47
N ILE A 101 2.06 -4.63 3.79
CA ILE A 101 2.84 -3.45 4.18
C ILE A 101 2.24 -2.82 5.44
N GLY A 102 0.91 -2.74 5.47
CA GLY A 102 0.16 -2.20 6.59
C GLY A 102 0.48 -2.90 7.90
N SER A 103 0.41 -4.23 7.92
CA SER A 103 0.68 -5.03 9.13
C SER A 103 2.15 -5.05 9.54
N THR A 104 3.08 -5.04 8.56
CA THR A 104 4.50 -5.25 8.83
C THR A 104 5.25 -3.96 9.19
N TYR A 105 4.96 -2.85 8.49
CA TYR A 105 5.78 -1.63 8.58
C TYR A 105 5.06 -0.43 9.20
N MET A 106 3.74 -0.34 9.00
CA MET A 106 3.01 0.88 9.39
C MET A 106 2.85 1.10 10.88
N PRO A 107 2.76 0.09 11.76
CA PRO A 107 2.67 0.33 13.20
C PRO A 107 3.87 1.13 13.74
N ALA A 108 5.09 0.72 13.39
CA ALA A 108 6.30 1.40 13.82
C ALA A 108 6.45 2.80 13.18
N ALA A 109 6.20 2.90 11.87
CA ALA A 109 6.28 4.17 11.15
C ALA A 109 5.25 5.20 11.66
N ARG A 110 4.01 4.76 11.95
CA ARG A 110 2.97 5.61 12.53
C ARG A 110 3.37 6.15 13.90
N GLU A 111 3.90 5.29 14.76
CA GLU A 111 4.29 5.70 16.11
C GLU A 111 5.46 6.69 16.07
N GLU A 112 6.48 6.43 15.26
CA GLU A 112 7.60 7.35 15.07
C GLU A 112 7.12 8.70 14.49
N PHE A 113 6.21 8.67 13.52
CA PHE A 113 5.66 9.88 12.93
C PHE A 113 4.81 10.67 13.92
N ARG A 114 4.00 10.01 14.75
CA ARG A 114 3.19 10.64 15.80
C ARG A 114 4.04 11.42 16.81
N ILE A 115 5.22 10.91 17.13
CA ILE A 115 6.17 11.60 18.03
C ILE A 115 6.73 12.85 17.35
N ARG A 116 7.03 12.80 16.05
CA ARG A 116 7.61 13.92 15.31
C ARG A 116 6.57 14.99 14.93
N GLN A 117 5.36 14.57 14.63
CA GLN A 117 4.28 15.41 14.12
C GLN A 117 2.96 15.11 14.86
N PRO A 118 2.82 15.53 16.13
CA PRO A 118 1.70 15.15 16.97
C PRO A 118 0.35 15.73 16.50
N ASP A 119 0.38 16.82 15.74
CA ASP A 119 -0.82 17.50 15.24
C ASP A 119 -1.32 16.98 13.89
N VAL A 120 -0.71 15.89 13.38
CA VAL A 120 -1.14 15.22 12.15
C VAL A 120 -1.95 13.97 12.49
N GLN A 121 -3.19 13.91 11.99
CA GLN A 121 -4.03 12.71 12.07
C GLN A 121 -3.74 11.79 10.90
N VAL A 122 -3.11 10.64 11.17
CA VAL A 122 -2.78 9.64 10.14
C VAL A 122 -3.88 8.59 10.06
N ARG A 123 -4.45 8.42 8.86
CA ARG A 123 -5.42 7.36 8.52
C ARG A 123 -4.83 6.42 7.46
N PHE A 124 -5.09 5.13 7.60
CA PHE A 124 -4.71 4.12 6.62
C PHE A 124 -5.92 3.55 5.93
N GLU A 125 -5.84 3.44 4.59
CA GLU A 125 -6.79 2.72 3.75
C GLU A 125 -6.08 1.50 3.16
N TYR A 126 -6.73 0.35 3.22
CA TYR A 126 -6.13 -0.91 2.77
C TYR A 126 -6.80 -1.43 1.51
N GLY A 127 -6.02 -2.03 0.62
CA GLY A 127 -6.53 -2.61 -0.60
C GLY A 127 -5.47 -3.38 -1.39
N SER A 128 -5.83 -3.81 -2.59
CA SER A 128 -4.88 -4.36 -3.55
C SER A 128 -3.92 -3.27 -4.09
N SER A 129 -2.81 -3.66 -4.71
CA SER A 129 -1.90 -2.68 -5.33
C SER A 129 -2.58 -1.84 -6.39
N GLU A 130 -3.53 -2.41 -7.11
CA GLU A 130 -4.34 -1.76 -8.13
C GLU A 130 -5.30 -0.74 -7.50
N SER A 131 -6.06 -1.16 -6.49
CA SER A 131 -7.00 -0.28 -5.77
C SER A 131 -6.28 0.88 -5.09
N VAL A 132 -5.13 0.64 -4.44
CA VAL A 132 -4.31 1.70 -3.84
C VAL A 132 -3.83 2.69 -4.91
N ALA A 133 -3.41 2.20 -6.09
CA ALA A 133 -3.00 3.08 -7.19
C ALA A 133 -4.17 3.94 -7.70
N GLU A 134 -5.37 3.37 -7.84
CA GLU A 134 -6.59 4.09 -8.21
C GLU A 134 -6.97 5.17 -7.19
N MET A 135 -6.91 4.86 -5.90
CA MET A 135 -7.16 5.83 -4.82
C MET A 135 -6.15 6.99 -4.85
N VAL A 136 -4.87 6.73 -5.17
CA VAL A 136 -3.88 7.80 -5.37
C VAL A 136 -4.23 8.64 -6.58
N GLU A 137 -4.59 8.02 -7.69
CA GLU A 137 -4.91 8.71 -8.95
C GLU A 137 -6.16 9.59 -8.81
N SER A 138 -7.21 9.07 -8.17
CA SER A 138 -8.45 9.82 -7.88
C SER A 138 -8.24 10.95 -6.87
N GLY A 139 -7.16 10.89 -6.08
CA GLY A 139 -6.90 11.83 -5.00
C GLY A 139 -7.67 11.53 -3.73
N GLU A 140 -8.13 10.31 -3.57
CA GLU A 140 -8.78 9.83 -2.34
C GLU A 140 -7.78 9.71 -1.19
N ILE A 141 -6.56 9.29 -1.49
CA ILE A 141 -5.43 9.21 -0.56
C ILE A 141 -4.28 10.11 -1.02
N ASP A 142 -3.37 10.44 -0.11
CA ASP A 142 -2.25 11.33 -0.39
C ASP A 142 -1.15 10.61 -1.15
N PHE A 143 -0.79 9.41 -0.71
CA PHE A 143 0.12 8.51 -1.40
C PHE A 143 -0.21 7.05 -1.07
N GLY A 144 0.35 6.12 -1.87
CA GLY A 144 0.13 4.68 -1.71
C GLY A 144 1.42 3.91 -1.50
N LEU A 145 1.33 2.80 -0.78
CA LEU A 145 2.41 1.85 -0.53
C LEU A 145 2.04 0.51 -1.15
N VAL A 146 2.77 0.11 -2.18
CA VAL A 146 2.41 -1.07 -2.99
C VAL A 146 3.60 -1.98 -3.25
N SER A 147 3.33 -3.23 -3.59
CA SER A 147 4.33 -4.15 -4.12
C SER A 147 4.37 -4.11 -5.65
N TYR A 148 5.55 -4.40 -6.22
CA TYR A 148 5.79 -4.37 -7.66
C TYR A 148 5.32 -3.05 -8.30
N PRO A 149 5.76 -1.88 -7.79
CA PRO A 149 5.28 -0.58 -8.19
C PRO A 149 5.56 -0.30 -9.67
N GLN A 150 4.58 0.26 -10.37
CA GLN A 150 4.71 0.66 -11.78
C GLN A 150 4.30 2.12 -11.95
N SER A 151 5.16 2.89 -12.62
CA SER A 151 4.82 4.25 -13.02
C SER A 151 3.88 4.22 -14.22
N THR A 152 2.86 5.08 -14.20
CA THR A 152 1.91 5.27 -15.29
C THR A 152 2.04 6.69 -15.87
N ARG A 153 1.12 7.09 -16.74
CA ARG A 153 1.05 8.47 -17.23
C ARG A 153 0.73 9.45 -16.09
N ARG A 154 -0.07 9.04 -15.09
CA ARG A 154 -0.55 9.88 -13.99
C ARG A 154 0.15 9.63 -12.65
N LEU A 155 0.73 8.45 -12.48
CA LEU A 155 1.38 8.03 -11.24
C LEU A 155 2.89 7.91 -11.40
N GLN A 156 3.61 8.35 -10.39
CA GLN A 156 5.05 8.13 -10.23
C GLN A 156 5.27 7.14 -9.09
N CYS A 157 6.14 6.16 -9.34
CA CYS A 157 6.55 5.20 -8.33
C CYS A 157 7.98 5.48 -7.88
N ILE A 158 8.17 5.55 -6.58
CA ILE A 158 9.43 5.75 -5.90
C ILE A 158 9.81 4.40 -5.27
N PRO A 159 10.95 3.78 -5.64
CA PRO A 159 11.42 2.58 -4.97
C PRO A 159 11.66 2.87 -3.48
N TRP A 160 11.18 1.95 -2.63
CA TRP A 160 11.31 2.06 -1.18
C TRP A 160 12.17 0.94 -0.62
N LEU A 161 11.70 -0.31 -0.67
CA LEU A 161 12.40 -1.47 -0.14
C LEU A 161 12.47 -2.62 -1.16
N GLN A 162 13.45 -3.51 -0.97
CA GLN A 162 13.54 -4.81 -1.63
C GLN A 162 13.44 -5.88 -0.55
N GLU A 163 12.30 -6.52 -0.43
CA GLU A 163 12.11 -7.57 0.57
C GLU A 163 12.62 -8.91 0.04
N PRO A 164 13.51 -9.59 0.77
CA PRO A 164 13.85 -10.97 0.44
C PRO A 164 12.63 -11.87 0.62
N VAL A 165 12.41 -12.73 -0.36
CA VAL A 165 11.37 -13.77 -0.32
C VAL A 165 12.04 -15.08 0.08
N ARG A 166 11.42 -15.84 0.99
CA ARG A 166 11.99 -17.06 1.57
C ARG A 166 11.01 -18.21 1.54
N VAL A 167 11.54 -19.40 1.61
CA VAL A 167 10.78 -20.61 1.92
C VAL A 167 10.50 -20.62 3.41
N ILE A 168 9.24 -20.82 3.78
CA ILE A 168 8.78 -20.82 5.16
C ILE A 168 8.03 -22.14 5.43
N CYS A 169 8.26 -22.72 6.59
CA CYS A 169 7.52 -23.90 7.04
C CYS A 169 7.22 -23.82 8.53
N SER A 170 6.35 -24.73 9.02
CA SER A 170 6.13 -24.88 10.45
C SER A 170 7.38 -25.42 11.15
N SER A 171 7.51 -25.16 12.45
CA SER A 171 8.62 -25.72 13.25
C SER A 171 8.63 -27.25 13.31
N GLY A 172 7.47 -27.90 13.10
CA GLY A 172 7.33 -29.36 13.01
C GLY A 172 7.65 -29.97 11.66
N HIS A 173 7.78 -29.16 10.60
CA HIS A 173 8.01 -29.65 9.25
C HIS A 173 9.43 -30.21 9.08
N ARG A 174 9.58 -31.20 8.17
CA ARG A 174 10.89 -31.81 7.87
C ARG A 174 11.99 -30.81 7.53
N PHE A 175 11.66 -29.72 6.82
CA PHE A 175 12.62 -28.70 6.42
C PHE A 175 13.11 -27.83 7.60
N ALA A 176 12.35 -27.72 8.67
CA ALA A 176 12.81 -27.04 9.88
C ALA A 176 13.98 -27.75 10.56
N ARG A 177 14.08 -29.08 10.39
CA ARG A 177 15.17 -29.89 10.96
C ARG A 177 16.43 -29.85 10.11
N THR A 178 16.31 -29.74 8.79
CA THR A 178 17.47 -29.65 7.88
C THR A 178 18.14 -28.30 7.88
N GLY A 179 17.35 -27.23 8.18
CA GLY A 179 17.83 -25.84 8.21
C GLY A 179 18.16 -25.24 6.85
N GLU A 180 18.67 -26.03 5.92
CA GLU A 180 19.00 -25.63 4.54
C GLU A 180 18.48 -26.69 3.55
N ILE A 181 17.94 -26.23 2.41
CA ILE A 181 17.48 -27.08 1.32
C ILE A 181 18.00 -26.60 -0.02
N ASP A 182 18.09 -27.50 -0.98
CA ASP A 182 18.17 -27.16 -2.40
C ASP A 182 16.77 -26.78 -2.91
N LEU A 183 16.68 -25.86 -3.86
CA LEU A 183 15.41 -25.44 -4.44
C LEU A 183 14.64 -26.61 -5.08
N LYS A 184 15.36 -27.57 -5.65
CA LYS A 184 14.80 -28.81 -6.19
C LYS A 184 14.09 -29.68 -5.16
N THR A 185 14.38 -29.51 -3.88
CA THR A 185 13.70 -30.23 -2.80
C THR A 185 12.25 -29.81 -2.66
N LEU A 186 11.86 -28.63 -3.23
CA LEU A 186 10.48 -28.18 -3.29
C LEU A 186 9.65 -28.88 -4.38
N ASP A 187 10.28 -29.64 -5.28
CA ASP A 187 9.56 -30.33 -6.36
C ASP A 187 8.55 -31.32 -5.78
N ASN A 188 7.29 -31.22 -6.23
CA ASN A 188 6.13 -31.94 -5.70
C ASN A 188 5.84 -31.74 -4.20
N CYS A 189 6.36 -30.67 -3.59
CA CYS A 189 5.95 -30.32 -2.22
C CYS A 189 4.60 -29.60 -2.21
N GLU A 190 3.81 -29.87 -1.17
CA GLU A 190 2.58 -29.14 -0.89
C GLU A 190 2.90 -27.68 -0.56
N LEU A 191 2.34 -26.76 -1.35
CA LEU A 191 2.49 -25.31 -1.20
C LEU A 191 1.17 -24.67 -0.79
N VAL A 192 1.20 -23.91 0.29
CA VAL A 192 0.16 -22.94 0.63
C VAL A 192 0.58 -21.61 0.01
N GLY A 193 -0.13 -21.15 -1.00
CA GLY A 193 0.29 -20.03 -1.83
C GLY A 193 -0.68 -18.88 -1.87
N PHE A 194 -0.27 -17.83 -2.56
CA PHE A 194 -1.16 -16.75 -2.96
C PHE A 194 -2.06 -17.20 -4.10
N GLU A 195 -3.24 -16.57 -4.23
CA GLU A 195 -4.10 -16.72 -5.40
C GLU A 195 -3.36 -16.42 -6.70
N SER A 196 -3.66 -17.20 -7.74
CA SER A 196 -3.01 -17.12 -9.05
C SER A 196 -3.17 -15.76 -9.74
N SER A 197 -4.23 -15.01 -9.41
CA SER A 197 -4.50 -13.65 -9.90
C SER A 197 -3.46 -12.62 -9.44
N LEU A 198 -2.78 -12.86 -8.31
CA LEU A 198 -1.89 -11.90 -7.69
C LEU A 198 -0.50 -11.86 -8.36
N ARG A 199 0.06 -10.66 -8.50
CA ARG A 199 1.39 -10.45 -9.10
C ARG A 199 2.50 -11.18 -8.34
N VAL A 200 2.43 -11.24 -7.02
CA VAL A 200 3.41 -11.95 -6.18
C VAL A 200 3.43 -13.44 -6.54
N ARG A 201 2.24 -14.06 -6.72
CA ARG A 201 2.15 -15.47 -7.12
C ARG A 201 2.77 -15.70 -8.49
N ARG A 202 2.43 -14.92 -9.49
CA ARG A 202 3.03 -15.03 -10.83
C ARG A 202 4.55 -14.88 -10.83
N LYS A 203 5.11 -14.07 -9.92
CA LYS A 203 6.56 -13.94 -9.75
C LYS A 203 7.19 -15.16 -9.10
N ILE A 204 6.53 -15.75 -8.11
CA ILE A 204 6.96 -17.00 -7.48
C ILE A 204 6.92 -18.14 -8.50
N ASP A 205 5.78 -18.32 -9.19
CA ASP A 205 5.62 -19.37 -10.19
C ASP A 205 6.65 -19.24 -11.34
N GLY A 206 6.85 -18.02 -11.84
CA GLY A 206 7.87 -17.76 -12.86
C GLY A 206 9.30 -18.06 -12.39
N PHE A 207 9.60 -17.79 -11.12
CA PHE A 207 10.89 -18.13 -10.53
C PHE A 207 11.07 -19.65 -10.40
N LEU A 208 10.06 -20.37 -9.89
CA LEU A 208 10.09 -21.83 -9.76
C LEU A 208 10.22 -22.51 -11.13
N ALA A 209 9.45 -22.06 -12.12
CA ALA A 209 9.50 -22.57 -13.49
C ALA A 209 10.87 -22.38 -14.15
N GLN A 210 11.55 -21.24 -13.94
CA GLN A 210 12.92 -21.02 -14.43
C GLN A 210 13.93 -22.01 -13.88
N HIS A 211 13.64 -22.58 -12.71
CA HIS A 211 14.49 -23.59 -12.05
C HIS A 211 13.96 -25.02 -12.25
N ASN A 212 12.93 -25.19 -13.10
CA ASN A 212 12.25 -26.47 -13.34
C ASN A 212 11.76 -27.15 -12.04
N VAL A 213 11.18 -26.38 -11.13
CA VAL A 213 10.57 -26.84 -9.88
C VAL A 213 9.06 -26.71 -10.01
N ASN A 214 8.34 -27.82 -9.81
CA ASN A 214 6.88 -27.86 -9.80
C ASN A 214 6.42 -28.15 -8.37
N VAL A 215 5.60 -27.28 -7.82
CA VAL A 215 5.01 -27.44 -6.48
C VAL A 215 3.54 -27.82 -6.63
N ASP A 216 3.02 -28.55 -5.65
CA ASP A 216 1.59 -28.86 -5.56
C ASP A 216 0.90 -27.81 -4.71
N VAL A 217 0.16 -26.92 -5.35
CA VAL A 217 -0.55 -25.82 -4.65
C VAL A 217 -1.85 -26.35 -4.09
N THR A 218 -1.86 -26.69 -2.82
CA THR A 218 -3.01 -27.30 -2.13
C THR A 218 -4.00 -26.29 -1.61
N MET A 219 -3.56 -25.06 -1.29
CA MET A 219 -4.39 -23.96 -0.78
C MET A 219 -3.92 -22.63 -1.35
N GLU A 220 -4.89 -21.76 -1.66
CA GLU A 220 -4.63 -20.40 -2.18
C GLU A 220 -5.37 -19.34 -1.38
N PHE A 221 -4.71 -18.21 -1.11
CA PHE A 221 -5.29 -17.08 -0.37
C PHE A 221 -4.83 -15.75 -0.98
N ASP A 222 -5.66 -14.74 -0.80
CA ASP A 222 -5.37 -13.36 -1.20
C ASP A 222 -4.53 -12.58 -0.19
N ASN A 223 -4.40 -13.11 1.03
CA ASN A 223 -3.73 -12.46 2.16
C ASN A 223 -2.69 -13.38 2.84
N ILE A 224 -1.67 -12.74 3.41
CA ILE A 224 -0.54 -13.44 4.06
C ILE A 224 -0.95 -14.08 5.38
N ASP A 225 -1.87 -13.49 6.14
CA ASP A 225 -2.24 -13.99 7.47
C ASP A 225 -2.91 -15.36 7.40
N SER A 226 -3.75 -15.61 6.39
CA SER A 226 -4.35 -16.92 6.14
C SER A 226 -3.30 -17.96 5.75
N ILE A 227 -2.34 -17.59 4.89
CA ILE A 227 -1.23 -18.46 4.51
C ILE A 227 -0.41 -18.85 5.75
N ILE A 228 -0.04 -17.88 6.59
CA ILE A 228 0.72 -18.10 7.83
C ILE A 228 0.00 -19.12 8.73
N ARG A 229 -1.31 -18.94 8.96
CA ARG A 229 -2.10 -19.84 9.82
C ARG A 229 -2.12 -21.27 9.29
N CYS A 230 -2.29 -21.46 8.00
CA CYS A 230 -2.26 -22.80 7.40
C CYS A 230 -0.88 -23.44 7.52
N VAL A 231 0.19 -22.69 7.30
CA VAL A 231 1.56 -23.21 7.46
C VAL A 231 1.89 -23.52 8.91
N GLN A 232 1.44 -22.72 9.88
CA GLN A 232 1.55 -23.01 11.31
C GLN A 232 0.85 -24.33 11.68
N ALA A 233 -0.27 -24.66 11.04
CA ALA A 233 -0.97 -25.93 11.19
C ALA A 233 -0.29 -27.09 10.45
N ASN A 234 0.90 -26.87 9.85
CA ASN A 234 1.69 -27.83 9.09
C ASN A 234 1.00 -28.38 7.82
N SER A 235 0.18 -27.54 7.16
CA SER A 235 -0.53 -27.88 5.93
C SER A 235 0.35 -27.76 4.66
N GLY A 236 1.66 -27.68 4.80
CA GLY A 236 2.61 -27.53 3.71
C GLY A 236 3.66 -26.45 3.97
N VAL A 237 4.40 -26.08 2.93
CA VAL A 237 5.36 -24.97 2.94
C VAL A 237 4.77 -23.74 2.23
N THR A 238 5.41 -22.59 2.40
CA THR A 238 5.05 -21.38 1.65
C THR A 238 6.28 -20.60 1.22
N ILE A 239 6.08 -19.67 0.30
CA ILE A 239 7.10 -18.73 -0.17
C ILE A 239 6.60 -17.31 0.07
N LEU A 240 7.12 -16.66 1.11
CA LEU A 240 6.67 -15.35 1.58
C LEU A 240 7.84 -14.37 1.74
N PRO A 241 7.55 -13.05 1.78
CA PRO A 241 8.51 -12.06 2.25
C PRO A 241 8.93 -12.36 3.69
N GLU A 242 10.22 -12.38 3.96
CA GLU A 242 10.78 -12.69 5.29
C GLU A 242 10.25 -11.75 6.37
N ALA A 243 10.05 -10.48 6.05
CA ALA A 243 9.55 -9.48 6.97
C ALA A 243 8.15 -9.82 7.53
N ALA A 244 7.32 -10.50 6.73
CA ALA A 244 5.94 -10.82 7.09
C ALA A 244 5.80 -11.92 8.16
N VAL A 245 6.86 -12.70 8.40
CA VAL A 245 6.85 -13.84 9.34
C VAL A 245 7.80 -13.65 10.54
N ARG A 246 8.30 -12.43 10.75
CA ARG A 246 9.27 -12.15 11.83
C ARG A 246 8.75 -12.52 13.20
N LYS A 247 7.48 -12.25 13.47
CA LYS A 247 6.83 -12.54 14.75
C LYS A 247 6.75 -14.04 14.97
N GLU A 248 6.28 -14.78 13.99
CA GLU A 248 6.09 -16.22 14.01
C GLU A 248 7.44 -16.97 14.06
N CYS A 249 8.47 -16.39 13.46
CA CYS A 249 9.83 -16.91 13.62
C CYS A 249 10.42 -16.63 15.00
N ALA A 250 10.10 -15.47 15.59
CA ALA A 250 10.57 -15.11 16.94
C ALA A 250 9.90 -15.96 18.03
N ASP A 251 8.59 -16.24 17.90
CA ASP A 251 7.86 -17.13 18.83
C ASP A 251 8.12 -18.62 18.55
N GLY A 252 8.81 -18.95 17.45
CA GLY A 252 9.21 -20.30 17.11
C GLY A 252 8.15 -21.16 16.44
N SER A 253 6.98 -20.61 16.09
CA SER A 253 5.91 -21.35 15.40
C SER A 253 6.22 -21.60 13.94
N LEU A 254 6.96 -20.69 13.29
CA LEU A 254 7.48 -20.85 11.92
C LEU A 254 9.01 -20.84 11.87
N ARG A 255 9.54 -21.34 10.76
CA ARG A 255 10.96 -21.33 10.44
C ARG A 255 11.19 -20.83 9.01
N VAL A 256 12.15 -19.94 8.87
CA VAL A 256 12.73 -19.60 7.57
C VAL A 256 13.70 -20.71 7.20
N VAL A 257 13.47 -21.33 6.04
CA VAL A 257 14.34 -22.38 5.51
C VAL A 257 15.36 -21.75 4.58
N ALA A 258 16.64 -21.94 4.87
CA ALA A 258 17.69 -21.45 4.00
C ALA A 258 17.64 -22.20 2.64
N CYS A 259 17.69 -21.44 1.54
CA CYS A 259 17.76 -21.98 0.19
C CYS A 259 18.66 -21.07 -0.64
N LYS A 260 19.84 -21.56 -1.02
CA LYS A 260 20.86 -20.74 -1.72
C LYS A 260 20.39 -20.19 -3.06
N GLN A 261 19.54 -20.94 -3.75
CA GLN A 261 19.00 -20.54 -5.05
C GLN A 261 17.83 -19.53 -4.92
N MET A 262 17.21 -19.39 -3.74
CA MET A 262 16.08 -18.49 -3.50
C MET A 262 16.56 -17.04 -3.42
N ARG A 263 16.77 -16.41 -4.57
CA ARG A 263 17.20 -15.01 -4.72
C ARG A 263 16.04 -14.08 -5.09
N LEU A 264 14.81 -14.56 -4.96
CA LEU A 264 13.63 -13.76 -5.26
C LEU A 264 13.49 -12.61 -4.26
N THR A 265 13.20 -11.44 -4.77
CA THR A 265 12.87 -10.25 -3.96
C THR A 265 11.53 -9.68 -4.37
N ARG A 266 10.83 -9.09 -3.41
CA ARG A 266 9.60 -8.34 -3.64
C ARG A 266 9.90 -6.84 -3.53
N PRO A 267 9.88 -6.09 -4.65
CA PRO A 267 10.06 -4.66 -4.61
C PRO A 267 8.83 -3.98 -4.01
N LEU A 268 9.03 -3.10 -3.06
CA LEU A 268 8.04 -2.20 -2.50
C LEU A 268 8.31 -0.77 -2.96
N GLY A 269 7.25 0.01 -3.13
CA GLY A 269 7.38 1.40 -3.54
C GLY A 269 6.26 2.29 -3.06
N ILE A 270 6.58 3.58 -3.05
CA ILE A 270 5.66 4.66 -2.77
C ILE A 270 5.09 5.15 -4.10
N VAL A 271 3.77 5.22 -4.20
CA VAL A 271 3.06 5.72 -5.38
C VAL A 271 2.50 7.10 -5.07
N VAL A 272 2.83 8.07 -5.92
CA VAL A 272 2.36 9.47 -5.82
C VAL A 272 1.83 9.95 -7.17
N ARG A 273 0.97 10.98 -7.18
CA ARG A 273 0.54 11.64 -8.43
C ARG A 273 1.70 12.41 -9.06
N LYS A 274 1.89 12.28 -10.38
CA LYS A 274 2.97 12.98 -11.10
C LYS A 274 2.90 14.49 -11.05
N ASN A 275 1.68 15.03 -11.14
CA ASN A 275 1.45 16.47 -11.23
C ASN A 275 0.82 17.04 -9.93
N GLY A 276 0.82 16.25 -8.85
CA GLY A 276 0.32 16.66 -7.54
C GLY A 276 1.47 17.02 -6.62
N LYS A 277 1.39 18.17 -5.96
CA LYS A 277 2.23 18.43 -4.79
C LYS A 277 1.73 17.55 -3.64
N LEU A 278 2.65 16.95 -2.92
CA LEU A 278 2.33 16.32 -1.64
C LEU A 278 1.99 17.41 -0.62
N THR A 279 1.18 17.07 0.37
CA THR A 279 1.02 17.93 1.55
C THR A 279 2.28 17.84 2.40
N ALA A 280 2.55 18.84 3.24
CA ALA A 280 3.72 18.83 4.14
C ALA A 280 3.75 17.56 5.01
N ALA A 281 2.59 17.12 5.51
CA ALA A 281 2.47 15.87 6.27
C ALA A 281 2.85 14.63 5.43
N ALA A 282 2.46 14.60 4.14
CA ALA A 282 2.82 13.49 3.24
C ALA A 282 4.30 13.51 2.87
N GLU A 283 4.91 14.70 2.70
CA GLU A 283 6.34 14.86 2.46
C GLU A 283 7.17 14.36 3.67
N GLU A 284 6.79 14.76 4.86
CA GLU A 284 7.44 14.33 6.11
C GLU A 284 7.31 12.81 6.31
N PHE A 285 6.11 12.23 6.13
CA PHE A 285 5.93 10.79 6.31
C PHE A 285 6.69 9.98 5.25
N THR A 286 6.64 10.40 3.99
CA THR A 286 7.38 9.71 2.93
C THR A 286 8.89 9.86 3.11
N SER A 287 9.37 11.00 3.60
CA SER A 287 10.78 11.22 3.96
C SER A 287 11.21 10.33 5.13
N LEU A 288 10.35 10.13 6.13
CA LEU A 288 10.57 9.18 7.22
C LEU A 288 10.76 7.75 6.67
N LEU A 289 9.88 7.30 5.77
CA LEU A 289 9.97 5.96 5.18
C LEU A 289 11.22 5.77 4.32
N LEU A 290 11.64 6.81 3.60
CA LEU A 290 12.81 6.78 2.71
C LEU A 290 14.13 6.99 3.45
N GLY A 291 14.11 7.50 4.69
CA GLY A 291 15.29 7.95 5.43
C GLY A 291 16.00 9.16 4.78
N ARG A 292 15.33 9.87 3.88
CA ARG A 292 15.81 11.06 3.15
C ARG A 292 14.65 11.85 2.56
N SER A 293 14.88 13.14 2.22
CA SER A 293 13.84 13.97 1.60
C SER A 293 13.30 13.36 0.32
N ILE A 294 11.98 13.32 0.19
CA ILE A 294 11.30 12.83 -1.01
C ILE A 294 11.59 13.72 -2.22
N ASP A 295 11.74 15.03 -2.03
CA ASP A 295 12.05 15.97 -3.11
C ASP A 295 13.38 15.66 -3.78
N SER A 296 14.39 15.27 -3.00
CA SER A 296 15.69 14.84 -3.54
C SER A 296 15.56 13.61 -4.43
N VAL A 297 14.62 12.71 -4.11
CA VAL A 297 14.37 11.48 -4.86
C VAL A 297 13.57 11.76 -6.14
N LEU A 298 12.60 12.66 -6.07
CA LEU A 298 11.80 13.09 -7.22
C LEU A 298 12.65 13.87 -8.23
N ALA A 299 13.50 14.80 -7.78
CA ALA A 299 14.41 15.59 -8.62
C ALA A 299 15.45 14.70 -9.34
N ALA A 300 16.03 13.73 -8.66
CA ALA A 300 17.02 12.81 -9.25
C ALA A 300 16.44 11.94 -10.38
N LYS A 301 15.13 11.64 -10.36
CA LYS A 301 14.45 10.89 -11.43
C LYS A 301 14.11 11.75 -12.65
N THR A 302 13.80 13.04 -12.46
CA THR A 302 13.55 13.98 -13.56
C THR A 302 14.82 14.26 -14.36
N ALA A 303 15.98 14.25 -13.72
CA ALA A 303 17.29 14.43 -14.36
C ALA A 303 17.78 13.19 -15.16
N ARG A 304 17.22 11.99 -14.91
CA ARG A 304 17.52 10.76 -15.65
C ARG A 304 16.49 10.47 -16.74
N LYS A 305 16.26 11.39 -17.66
CA LYS A 305 15.59 11.09 -18.94
C LYS A 305 16.60 10.32 -19.80
N PRO A 306 16.29 9.11 -20.31
CA PRO A 306 17.24 8.41 -21.17
C PRO A 306 17.48 9.24 -22.43
N PRO A 307 18.73 9.31 -22.93
CA PRO A 307 19.00 9.89 -24.24
C PRO A 307 18.22 9.08 -25.29
N GLY A 308 17.64 9.77 -26.25
CA GLY A 308 16.80 9.19 -27.28
C GLY A 308 17.52 8.04 -27.98
N VAL A 309 16.76 6.96 -28.22
CA VAL A 309 17.20 5.82 -29.02
C VAL A 309 17.43 6.31 -30.44
N ALA A 310 18.68 6.50 -30.79
CA ALA A 310 19.12 6.57 -32.17
C ALA A 310 19.14 5.16 -32.72
N SER A 311 18.36 4.92 -33.76
CA SER A 311 18.35 3.70 -34.56
C SER A 311 19.71 3.55 -35.27
N GLY A 312 20.31 2.37 -35.13
CA GLY A 312 21.31 1.91 -36.07
C GLY A 312 22.55 1.25 -35.48
N SER A 313 22.71 0.02 -35.95
CA SER A 313 23.99 -0.71 -36.10
C SER A 313 24.31 -1.79 -35.06
N GLN A 314 24.28 -3.00 -35.59
CA GLN A 314 24.82 -4.23 -35.05
C GLN A 314 26.33 -4.08 -34.75
N ALA A 315 26.74 -4.50 -33.57
CA ALA A 315 28.14 -4.85 -33.30
C ALA A 315 28.22 -5.91 -32.19
N SER A 316 28.99 -6.90 -32.52
CA SER A 316 29.44 -8.12 -31.89
C SER A 316 29.80 -8.06 -30.40
N ILE A 317 29.50 -9.16 -29.73
CA ILE A 317 29.81 -9.53 -28.33
C ILE A 317 31.32 -9.79 -28.19
N PRO A 318 31.98 -9.31 -27.15
CA PRO A 318 33.15 -9.97 -26.60
C PRO A 318 32.87 -10.57 -25.21
N GLU A 319 33.35 -11.78 -25.03
CA GLU A 319 33.38 -12.53 -23.76
C GLU A 319 34.11 -11.74 -22.67
N ALA A 320 33.55 -11.74 -21.47
CA ALA A 320 34.13 -11.10 -20.31
C ALA A 320 34.54 -12.11 -19.26
N SER A 321 35.77 -11.98 -18.87
CA SER A 321 36.53 -12.70 -17.86
C SER A 321 35.92 -12.54 -16.46
N VAL A 322 35.96 -13.69 -15.74
CA VAL A 322 35.64 -13.87 -14.31
C VAL A 322 36.61 -13.03 -13.45
N VAL A 323 36.08 -12.22 -12.56
CA VAL A 323 36.79 -11.69 -11.39
C VAL A 323 36.06 -12.13 -10.12
N GLN A 324 36.74 -12.94 -9.33
CA GLN A 324 36.38 -13.30 -7.96
C GLN A 324 36.60 -12.08 -7.03
N GLY A 325 35.71 -11.85 -6.07
CA GLY A 325 35.96 -10.87 -5.02
C GLY A 325 34.81 -10.60 -4.08
N GLY A 326 34.89 -11.13 -2.86
CA GLY A 326 34.48 -10.45 -1.62
C GLY A 326 33.00 -10.55 -1.21
N SER A 327 32.74 -11.43 -0.28
CA SER A 327 31.54 -11.46 0.57
C SER A 327 31.48 -10.20 1.47
N HIS A 328 30.53 -9.33 1.24
CA HIS A 328 30.04 -8.42 2.27
C HIS A 328 28.51 -8.47 2.27
N ALA A 329 28.01 -9.10 3.33
CA ALA A 329 26.60 -9.02 3.69
C ALA A 329 26.29 -7.57 4.08
N SER A 330 25.57 -6.83 3.25
CA SER A 330 25.05 -5.52 3.60
C SER A 330 23.83 -5.69 4.50
N GLU A 331 23.98 -5.28 5.76
CA GLU A 331 22.86 -5.08 6.69
C GLU A 331 21.80 -4.16 6.06
N PRO A 332 20.49 -4.46 6.29
CA PRO A 332 19.44 -3.53 5.88
C PRO A 332 19.55 -2.22 6.68
N PRO A 333 19.10 -1.09 6.13
CA PRO A 333 19.17 0.18 6.81
C PRO A 333 18.42 0.10 8.14
N LYS A 334 19.12 0.35 9.23
CA LYS A 334 18.60 0.40 10.60
C LYS A 334 17.60 1.55 10.67
N LEU A 335 16.33 1.24 10.83
CA LEU A 335 15.42 2.12 11.54
C LEU A 335 16.03 2.34 12.93
N ALA A 336 16.28 3.58 13.33
CA ALA A 336 16.98 3.92 14.54
C ALA A 336 16.39 3.15 15.73
N ARG A 337 17.24 2.41 16.44
CA ARG A 337 16.87 1.71 17.67
C ARG A 337 16.48 2.72 18.73
N ALA A 338 15.19 2.83 19.04
CA ALA A 338 14.79 3.38 20.34
C ALA A 338 15.19 2.37 21.43
N SER A 339 16.12 2.74 22.28
CA SER A 339 16.48 2.00 23.49
C SER A 339 15.27 1.95 24.41
N VAL A 340 14.67 0.79 24.58
CA VAL A 340 13.76 0.52 25.70
C VAL A 340 14.66 0.17 26.88
N VAL A 341 14.74 1.07 27.85
CA VAL A 341 15.24 0.81 29.20
C VAL A 341 14.05 0.54 30.09
N ALA A 342 14.07 -0.64 30.71
CA ALA A 342 13.28 -1.17 31.83
C ALA A 342 11.77 -1.03 31.76
#